data_2ec4b3938dd8539999a7d4f4dabeb7a5
#
_entry.id   2ec4b3938dd8539999a7d4f4dabeb7a5
#
_cell.length_a   1.000
_cell.length_b   1.000
_cell.length_c   1.000
_cell.angle_alpha   90.00
_cell.angle_beta   90.00
_cell.angle_gamma   90.00
#
_symmetry.space_group_name_H-M   'P 1'
#
loop_
_entity.id
_entity.type
_entity.pdbx_description
1 polymer ?
#
loop_
_entity_poly.entity_id
_entity_poly.type
_entity_poly.pdbx_seq_one_letter_code
_entity_poly.pdbx_strand_id
1 'polypeptide(L)'
;MNPVVHVCKSIFAVLAMALLLGACATVNWDYPRMPSKAFAHPETTAVGAFFGEAADKHAGLSGFSLVQYGENAFLARLAMIDLAEKTLDAQYYIWSSDTTGRILASRLIRAADRGVRVRILIDDNYQTGDKDFLLSGLDGHPNIEIRLFNPITNRFWRTLSSLADFRRVNHRMHNKLLVMDNAVGIVGGRNIGDIYFGVQKDHNFRDLDVLTTGPIVRELSASFDMFWNSEWAIPVGATLEELPSEKDWKAMLKRLEESVSASGYPYPIYQNLDELHTRLAQIRDNFIWAPGHVLVEYPSRVEYPSRAAADPESGVIHHALSQRVSEVEREILVESPYFVLPDRVIERMGQLTARGIKVRAMTNSAASNDVISAQAGYANTRVKLLKAGVELYELRPDTNMERHWSILSGRSRAAMHNKFIVFDRKSVFIGSFNLDPRSSTLNTELGVMIDSLEIANQAAKIMDEGVLPGSAYHVTLDNDGRLVWTDENNGKKVQYDTDPETNVWDRLLLGFVGVLPIEEQL
;
A
#
# COMPACT_ATOMS: atom_id res chain seq x y z
N MET A 1 -9.74 29.38 -53.29
CA MET A 1 -9.78 29.24 -51.82
C MET A 1 -8.80 28.15 -51.45
N ASN A 2 -7.86 28.45 -50.57
CA ASN A 2 -6.70 27.58 -50.29
C ASN A 2 -7.13 26.35 -49.43
N PRO A 3 -7.03 25.11 -49.91
CA PRO A 3 -7.48 23.91 -49.18
C PRO A 3 -6.81 23.75 -47.80
N VAL A 4 -5.60 24.28 -47.62
CA VAL A 4 -4.87 24.28 -46.34
C VAL A 4 -5.61 25.12 -45.28
N VAL A 5 -6.22 26.26 -45.66
CA VAL A 5 -6.97 27.12 -44.72
C VAL A 5 -8.27 26.44 -44.25
N HIS A 6 -8.90 25.62 -45.08
CA HIS A 6 -10.09 24.85 -44.69
C HIS A 6 -9.74 23.71 -43.71
N VAL A 7 -8.65 22.98 -43.96
CA VAL A 7 -8.16 21.93 -43.07
C VAL A 7 -7.77 22.52 -41.71
N CYS A 8 -7.04 23.64 -41.67
CA CYS A 8 -6.70 24.32 -40.43
C CYS A 8 -7.93 24.81 -39.64
N LYS A 9 -8.95 25.36 -40.33
CA LYS A 9 -10.20 25.78 -39.68
C LYS A 9 -10.99 24.57 -39.13
N SER A 10 -11.03 23.47 -39.86
CA SER A 10 -11.70 22.24 -39.40
C SER A 10 -10.99 21.61 -38.21
N ILE A 11 -9.66 21.57 -38.20
CA ILE A 11 -8.86 21.10 -37.05
C ILE A 11 -9.07 22.01 -35.84
N PHE A 12 -9.09 23.34 -36.06
CA PHE A 12 -9.34 24.29 -34.96
C PHE A 12 -10.77 24.17 -34.40
N ALA A 13 -11.78 23.98 -35.28
CA ALA A 13 -13.16 23.76 -34.83
C ALA A 13 -13.34 22.43 -34.08
N VAL A 14 -12.67 21.35 -34.50
CA VAL A 14 -12.66 20.06 -33.80
C VAL A 14 -11.94 20.17 -32.44
N LEU A 15 -10.82 20.88 -32.42
CA LEU A 15 -10.10 21.14 -31.14
C LEU A 15 -10.91 22.03 -30.20
N ALA A 16 -11.55 23.08 -30.72
CA ALA A 16 -12.43 23.95 -29.94
C ALA A 16 -13.67 23.20 -29.42
N MET A 17 -14.26 22.33 -30.24
CA MET A 17 -15.40 21.49 -29.86
C MET A 17 -14.96 20.43 -28.82
N ALA A 18 -13.80 19.82 -28.98
CA ALA A 18 -13.21 18.89 -27.98
C ALA A 18 -12.92 19.60 -26.64
N LEU A 19 -12.42 20.83 -26.68
CA LEU A 19 -12.21 21.67 -25.48
C LEU A 19 -13.54 22.05 -24.81
N LEU A 20 -14.59 22.33 -25.57
CA LEU A 20 -15.92 22.65 -25.06
C LEU A 20 -16.62 21.41 -24.47
N LEU A 21 -16.47 20.24 -25.07
CA LEU A 21 -17.00 18.97 -24.55
C LEU A 21 -16.22 18.50 -23.32
N GLY A 22 -14.94 18.83 -23.23
CA GLY A 22 -14.11 18.51 -22.04
C GLY A 22 -14.40 19.39 -20.83
N ALA A 23 -15.08 20.53 -20.99
CA ALA A 23 -15.40 21.45 -19.89
C ALA A 23 -16.50 20.94 -18.96
N CYS A 24 -17.32 19.96 -19.39
CA CYS A 24 -18.44 19.44 -18.59
C CYS A 24 -18.05 18.34 -17.62
N ALA A 25 -16.91 17.66 -17.80
CA ALA A 25 -16.46 16.54 -16.97
C ALA A 25 -15.42 16.98 -15.92
N THR A 26 -15.70 18.03 -15.16
CA THR A 26 -14.79 18.55 -14.13
C THR A 26 -15.29 18.20 -12.75
N VAL A 27 -14.35 17.95 -11.82
CA VAL A 27 -14.66 17.72 -10.41
C VAL A 27 -15.32 18.96 -9.81
N ASN A 28 -16.47 18.77 -9.17
CA ASN A 28 -17.13 19.83 -8.39
C ASN A 28 -16.51 19.90 -6.98
N TRP A 29 -15.56 20.81 -6.77
CA TRP A 29 -14.88 20.98 -5.50
C TRP A 29 -15.77 21.53 -4.38
N ASP A 30 -16.87 22.19 -4.71
CA ASP A 30 -17.87 22.73 -3.79
C ASP A 30 -19.01 21.73 -3.50
N TYR A 31 -18.85 20.48 -3.92
CA TYR A 31 -19.84 19.44 -3.67
C TYR A 31 -20.06 19.27 -2.15
N PRO A 32 -21.34 19.23 -1.69
CA PRO A 32 -21.65 19.11 -0.28
C PRO A 32 -21.03 17.86 0.36
N ARG A 33 -20.35 18.05 1.48
CA ARG A 33 -19.73 16.97 2.27
C ARG A 33 -19.89 17.25 3.74
N MET A 34 -20.39 16.27 4.47
CA MET A 34 -20.58 16.40 5.91
C MET A 34 -19.35 15.85 6.66
N PRO A 35 -18.78 16.61 7.60
CA PRO A 35 -17.74 16.07 8.48
C PRO A 35 -18.29 14.91 9.29
N SER A 36 -17.49 13.87 9.49
CA SER A 36 -17.84 12.77 10.37
C SER A 36 -16.62 12.23 11.09
N LYS A 37 -16.86 11.54 12.21
CA LYS A 37 -15.81 11.00 13.06
C LYS A 37 -15.99 9.51 13.29
N ALA A 38 -14.90 8.86 13.72
CA ALA A 38 -14.91 7.50 14.18
C ALA A 38 -15.94 7.26 15.29
N PHE A 39 -16.37 6.02 15.45
CA PHE A 39 -17.31 5.64 16.50
C PHE A 39 -16.69 5.86 17.88
N ALA A 40 -17.42 6.57 18.76
CA ALA A 40 -16.85 7.04 20.03
C ALA A 40 -16.83 5.97 21.14
N HIS A 41 -17.70 4.94 21.04
CA HIS A 41 -17.98 3.99 22.11
C HIS A 41 -17.72 2.53 21.69
N PRO A 42 -16.48 2.18 21.29
CA PRO A 42 -16.15 0.82 20.84
C PRO A 42 -16.52 -0.26 21.86
N GLU A 43 -16.43 0.03 23.15
CA GLU A 43 -16.80 -0.85 24.26
C GLU A 43 -18.26 -1.32 24.24
N THR A 44 -19.13 -0.65 23.50
CA THR A 44 -20.55 -1.01 23.37
C THR A 44 -20.82 -2.03 22.28
N THR A 45 -19.82 -2.40 21.49
CA THR A 45 -19.90 -3.47 20.48
C THR A 45 -19.38 -4.78 21.04
N ALA A 46 -19.87 -5.92 20.52
CA ALA A 46 -19.42 -7.23 20.98
C ALA A 46 -17.90 -7.41 20.80
N VAL A 47 -17.37 -7.00 19.63
CA VAL A 47 -15.93 -7.08 19.34
C VAL A 47 -15.13 -6.10 20.20
N GLY A 48 -15.63 -4.88 20.39
CA GLY A 48 -14.98 -3.88 21.24
C GLY A 48 -14.91 -4.30 22.71
N ALA A 49 -16.01 -4.88 23.25
CA ALA A 49 -16.01 -5.47 24.58
C ALA A 49 -15.06 -6.65 24.70
N PHE A 50 -15.05 -7.55 23.69
CA PHE A 50 -14.22 -8.75 23.68
C PHE A 50 -12.71 -8.43 23.69
N PHE A 51 -12.26 -7.47 22.89
CA PHE A 51 -10.86 -7.02 22.90
C PHE A 51 -10.55 -6.04 24.03
N GLY A 52 -11.55 -5.25 24.48
CA GLY A 52 -11.43 -4.34 25.62
C GLY A 52 -11.09 -5.06 26.90
N GLU A 53 -11.73 -6.20 27.20
CA GLU A 53 -11.39 -7.05 28.36
C GLU A 53 -9.93 -7.50 28.35
N ALA A 54 -9.38 -7.80 27.16
CA ALA A 54 -7.96 -8.14 27.03
C ALA A 54 -7.06 -6.90 27.20
N ALA A 55 -7.46 -5.75 26.62
CA ALA A 55 -6.72 -4.49 26.73
C ALA A 55 -6.65 -3.97 28.17
N ASP A 56 -7.71 -4.14 28.98
CA ASP A 56 -7.75 -3.74 30.38
C ASP A 56 -6.71 -4.47 31.24
N LYS A 57 -6.36 -5.72 30.87
CA LYS A 57 -5.29 -6.49 31.51
C LYS A 57 -3.89 -5.99 31.16
N HIS A 58 -3.78 -5.15 30.10
CA HIS A 58 -2.55 -4.62 29.54
C HIS A 58 -2.60 -3.10 29.44
N ALA A 59 -2.93 -2.42 30.54
CA ALA A 59 -3.19 -0.98 30.58
C ALA A 59 -2.09 -0.15 29.86
N GLY A 60 -2.53 0.69 28.92
CA GLY A 60 -1.66 1.56 28.14
C GLY A 60 -0.91 0.87 26.98
N LEU A 61 -1.02 -0.45 26.84
CA LEU A 61 -0.45 -1.20 25.74
C LEU A 61 -1.49 -1.46 24.65
N SER A 62 -1.00 -1.66 23.43
CA SER A 62 -1.81 -2.11 22.29
C SER A 62 -1.46 -3.54 21.91
N GLY A 63 -2.44 -4.30 21.42
CA GLY A 63 -2.24 -5.65 20.93
C GLY A 63 -1.88 -5.66 19.46
N PHE A 64 -0.88 -6.45 19.09
CA PHE A 64 -0.38 -6.58 17.72
C PHE A 64 -0.28 -8.04 17.30
N SER A 65 -0.65 -8.32 16.04
CA SER A 65 -0.44 -9.62 15.39
C SER A 65 -0.02 -9.39 13.95
N LEU A 66 1.10 -9.98 13.53
CA LEU A 66 1.57 -9.88 12.15
C LEU A 66 0.73 -10.76 11.22
N VAL A 67 0.37 -10.22 10.06
CA VAL A 67 -0.42 -10.89 9.03
C VAL A 67 0.40 -10.97 7.75
N GLN A 68 1.16 -12.04 7.64
CA GLN A 68 2.13 -12.25 6.56
C GLN A 68 1.48 -12.81 5.29
N TYR A 69 0.59 -13.81 5.41
CA TYR A 69 0.02 -14.53 4.27
C TYR A 69 -1.18 -13.79 3.66
N GLY A 70 -1.23 -13.70 2.32
CA GLY A 70 -2.29 -13.00 1.60
C GLY A 70 -3.68 -13.50 1.91
N GLU A 71 -3.87 -14.82 1.98
CA GLU A 71 -5.13 -15.46 2.36
C GLU A 71 -5.60 -15.05 3.76
N ASN A 72 -4.68 -15.04 4.75
CA ASN A 72 -5.00 -14.63 6.11
C ASN A 72 -5.34 -13.13 6.18
N ALA A 73 -4.63 -12.32 5.39
CA ALA A 73 -4.89 -10.87 5.30
C ALA A 73 -6.26 -10.57 4.68
N PHE A 74 -6.69 -11.38 3.72
CA PHE A 74 -8.03 -11.29 3.13
C PHE A 74 -9.11 -11.74 4.11
N LEU A 75 -8.93 -12.91 4.73
CA LEU A 75 -9.85 -13.45 5.74
C LEU A 75 -10.00 -12.51 6.95
N ALA A 76 -8.92 -11.87 7.41
CA ALA A 76 -8.98 -10.87 8.48
C ALA A 76 -9.88 -9.69 8.10
N ARG A 77 -9.75 -9.16 6.87
CA ARG A 77 -10.61 -8.07 6.37
C ARG A 77 -12.07 -8.50 6.23
N LEU A 78 -12.33 -9.71 5.73
CA LEU A 78 -13.70 -10.26 5.67
C LEU A 78 -14.30 -10.38 7.07
N ALA A 79 -13.52 -10.92 8.02
CA ALA A 79 -13.95 -11.05 9.41
C ALA A 79 -14.30 -9.70 10.05
N MET A 80 -13.45 -8.70 9.87
CA MET A 80 -13.72 -7.35 10.36
C MET A 80 -15.02 -6.78 9.76
N ILE A 81 -15.25 -6.97 8.45
CA ILE A 81 -16.46 -6.47 7.79
C ILE A 81 -17.72 -7.20 8.28
N ASP A 82 -17.65 -8.53 8.42
CA ASP A 82 -18.81 -9.33 8.80
C ASP A 82 -19.21 -9.16 10.28
N LEU A 83 -18.24 -8.84 11.13
CA LEU A 83 -18.44 -8.63 12.58
C LEU A 83 -18.72 -7.18 12.96
N ALA A 84 -18.55 -6.24 12.05
CA ALA A 84 -18.83 -4.84 12.31
C ALA A 84 -20.30 -4.64 12.71
N GLU A 85 -20.51 -3.87 13.79
CA GLU A 85 -21.84 -3.52 14.32
C GLU A 85 -22.19 -2.05 14.10
N LYS A 86 -21.21 -1.16 14.10
CA LYS A 86 -21.42 0.30 14.07
C LYS A 86 -20.75 0.98 12.90
N THR A 87 -19.44 0.75 12.69
CA THR A 87 -18.67 1.51 11.70
C THR A 87 -17.59 0.67 11.03
N LEU A 88 -17.37 0.98 9.75
CA LEU A 88 -16.22 0.51 8.95
C LEU A 88 -15.60 1.72 8.27
N ASP A 89 -14.30 1.93 8.50
CA ASP A 89 -13.52 3.01 7.91
C ASP A 89 -12.38 2.38 7.08
N ALA A 90 -12.44 2.53 5.76
CA ALA A 90 -11.47 1.93 4.82
C ALA A 90 -10.73 3.03 4.04
N GLN A 91 -9.39 3.01 4.08
CA GLN A 91 -8.53 3.94 3.37
C GLN A 91 -7.52 3.15 2.54
N TYR A 92 -7.54 3.32 1.22
CA TYR A 92 -6.66 2.58 0.31
C TYR A 92 -6.18 3.41 -0.87
N TYR A 93 -4.95 3.12 -1.33
CA TYR A 93 -4.41 3.70 -2.56
C TYR A 93 -5.02 3.04 -3.81
N ILE A 94 -5.14 1.70 -3.80
CA ILE A 94 -5.73 0.93 -4.89
C ILE A 94 -6.86 0.05 -4.34
N TRP A 95 -8.01 0.10 -5.02
CA TRP A 95 -9.09 -0.86 -4.87
C TRP A 95 -9.44 -1.42 -6.25
N SER A 96 -9.02 -2.66 -6.52
CA SER A 96 -9.25 -3.33 -7.79
C SER A 96 -10.67 -3.88 -7.89
N SER A 97 -11.21 -3.91 -9.11
CA SER A 97 -12.51 -4.56 -9.40
C SER A 97 -12.36 -6.03 -9.81
N ASP A 98 -11.35 -6.71 -9.27
CA ASP A 98 -11.08 -8.13 -9.43
C ASP A 98 -11.84 -9.01 -8.42
N THR A 99 -11.49 -10.28 -8.30
CA THR A 99 -12.21 -11.23 -7.44
C THR A 99 -12.28 -10.77 -5.99
N THR A 100 -11.14 -10.44 -5.38
CA THR A 100 -11.07 -10.05 -3.97
C THR A 100 -11.71 -8.70 -3.70
N GLY A 101 -11.51 -7.73 -4.60
CA GLY A 101 -12.13 -6.41 -4.48
C GLY A 101 -13.66 -6.47 -4.58
N ARG A 102 -14.22 -7.32 -5.46
CA ARG A 102 -15.67 -7.52 -5.56
C ARG A 102 -16.25 -8.25 -4.35
N ILE A 103 -15.56 -9.27 -3.82
CA ILE A 103 -16.01 -9.96 -2.61
C ILE A 103 -16.06 -8.99 -1.43
N LEU A 104 -15.00 -8.18 -1.20
CA LEU A 104 -14.99 -7.17 -0.14
C LEU A 104 -16.10 -6.14 -0.32
N ALA A 105 -16.33 -5.64 -1.54
CA ALA A 105 -17.42 -4.70 -1.85
C ALA A 105 -18.79 -5.31 -1.51
N SER A 106 -19.05 -6.56 -1.89
CA SER A 106 -20.29 -7.28 -1.55
C SER A 106 -20.47 -7.43 -0.05
N ARG A 107 -19.40 -7.70 0.71
CA ARG A 107 -19.47 -7.79 2.18
C ARG A 107 -19.72 -6.43 2.85
N LEU A 108 -19.13 -5.34 2.32
CA LEU A 108 -19.40 -3.97 2.79
C LEU A 108 -20.88 -3.59 2.61
N ILE A 109 -21.49 -3.94 1.47
CA ILE A 109 -22.92 -3.73 1.24
C ILE A 109 -23.74 -4.47 2.29
N ARG A 110 -23.46 -5.76 2.52
CA ARG A 110 -24.14 -6.56 3.54
C ARG A 110 -23.97 -5.99 4.95
N ALA A 111 -22.81 -5.41 5.28
CA ALA A 111 -22.60 -4.71 6.54
C ALA A 111 -23.46 -3.43 6.61
N ALA A 112 -23.52 -2.67 5.53
CA ALA A 112 -24.36 -1.49 5.42
C ALA A 112 -25.86 -1.81 5.51
N ASP A 113 -26.31 -2.92 4.92
CA ASP A 113 -27.68 -3.46 5.04
C ASP A 113 -28.04 -3.79 6.52
N ARG A 114 -27.04 -4.20 7.32
CA ARG A 114 -27.21 -4.39 8.78
C ARG A 114 -27.24 -3.08 9.58
N GLY A 115 -27.06 -1.94 8.93
CA GLY A 115 -27.04 -0.61 9.56
C GLY A 115 -25.65 -0.11 9.94
N VAL A 116 -24.57 -0.80 9.54
CA VAL A 116 -23.19 -0.35 9.74
C VAL A 116 -22.91 0.86 8.85
N ARG A 117 -22.38 1.94 9.43
CA ARG A 117 -21.90 3.09 8.67
C ARG A 117 -20.55 2.74 8.03
N VAL A 118 -20.46 2.84 6.71
CA VAL A 118 -19.26 2.54 5.93
C VAL A 118 -18.71 3.81 5.31
N ARG A 119 -17.45 4.15 5.61
CA ARG A 119 -16.70 5.24 4.95
C ARG A 119 -15.54 4.64 4.17
N ILE A 120 -15.45 4.97 2.89
CA ILE A 120 -14.38 4.47 2.01
C ILE A 120 -13.66 5.66 1.39
N LEU A 121 -12.37 5.81 1.70
CA LEU A 121 -11.49 6.82 1.12
C LEU A 121 -10.47 6.14 0.19
N ILE A 122 -10.51 6.48 -1.10
CA ILE A 122 -9.64 5.90 -2.12
C ILE A 122 -8.86 7.00 -2.82
N ASP A 123 -7.59 6.76 -3.12
CA ASP A 123 -6.81 7.65 -4.00
C ASP A 123 -7.33 7.58 -5.45
N ASP A 124 -7.44 8.73 -6.12
CA ASP A 124 -8.00 8.79 -7.46
C ASP A 124 -7.04 8.33 -8.58
N ASN A 125 -5.79 8.02 -8.29
CA ASN A 125 -4.80 7.72 -9.34
C ASN A 125 -5.19 6.52 -10.22
N TYR A 126 -5.72 5.46 -9.61
CA TYR A 126 -6.11 4.21 -10.30
C TYR A 126 -7.61 4.09 -10.58
N GLN A 127 -8.39 5.14 -10.34
CA GLN A 127 -9.82 5.14 -10.59
C GLN A 127 -10.10 5.64 -12.03
N THR A 128 -10.75 4.83 -12.84
CA THR A 128 -11.06 5.16 -14.24
C THR A 128 -12.41 4.58 -14.66
N GLY A 129 -13.23 5.33 -15.39
CA GLY A 129 -14.42 4.89 -16.10
C GLY A 129 -15.32 3.87 -15.39
N ASP A 130 -15.17 2.59 -15.71
CA ASP A 130 -15.98 1.51 -15.14
C ASP A 130 -15.81 1.37 -13.60
N LYS A 131 -14.65 1.75 -13.05
CA LYS A 131 -14.43 1.74 -11.61
C LYS A 131 -15.16 2.89 -10.92
N ASP A 132 -15.23 4.07 -11.55
CA ASP A 132 -16.01 5.19 -11.04
C ASP A 132 -17.48 4.83 -10.96
N PHE A 133 -18.00 4.10 -11.95
CA PHE A 133 -19.37 3.61 -11.96
C PHE A 133 -19.64 2.61 -10.82
N LEU A 134 -18.72 1.67 -10.55
CA LEU A 134 -18.85 0.74 -9.42
C LEU A 134 -18.85 1.47 -8.08
N LEU A 135 -17.91 2.40 -7.88
CA LEU A 135 -17.81 3.18 -6.65
C LEU A 135 -19.03 4.08 -6.44
N SER A 136 -19.48 4.76 -7.48
CA SER A 136 -20.69 5.59 -7.40
C SER A 136 -21.94 4.77 -7.13
N GLY A 137 -22.00 3.55 -7.66
CA GLY A 137 -23.04 2.60 -7.33
C GLY A 137 -23.02 2.22 -5.85
N LEU A 138 -21.87 1.94 -5.26
CA LEU A 138 -21.75 1.66 -3.82
C LEU A 138 -22.18 2.86 -2.97
N ASP A 139 -21.82 4.08 -3.35
CA ASP A 139 -22.18 5.34 -2.70
C ASP A 139 -23.70 5.61 -2.74
N GLY A 140 -24.44 4.93 -3.61
CA GLY A 140 -25.92 4.97 -3.64
C GLY A 140 -26.60 4.30 -2.43
N HIS A 141 -25.87 3.54 -1.61
CA HIS A 141 -26.40 2.95 -0.38
C HIS A 141 -26.42 3.99 0.76
N PRO A 142 -27.54 4.15 1.52
CA PRO A 142 -27.67 5.21 2.53
C PRO A 142 -26.65 5.15 3.68
N ASN A 143 -26.06 4.00 3.93
CA ASN A 143 -25.05 3.78 4.97
C ASN A 143 -23.62 3.68 4.42
N ILE A 144 -23.39 3.92 3.13
CA ILE A 144 -22.05 3.93 2.51
C ILE A 144 -21.76 5.33 1.97
N GLU A 145 -20.62 5.89 2.31
CA GLU A 145 -20.11 7.12 1.72
C GLU A 145 -18.70 6.86 1.16
N ILE A 146 -18.47 7.25 -0.10
CA ILE A 146 -17.19 7.09 -0.77
C ILE A 146 -16.62 8.46 -1.13
N ARG A 147 -15.36 8.69 -0.75
CA ARG A 147 -14.61 9.88 -1.15
C ARG A 147 -13.37 9.49 -1.93
N LEU A 148 -13.05 10.29 -2.93
CA LEU A 148 -11.80 10.22 -3.68
C LEU A 148 -10.81 11.24 -3.12
N PHE A 149 -9.60 10.79 -2.79
CA PHE A 149 -8.55 11.69 -2.33
C PHE A 149 -7.83 12.32 -3.52
N ASN A 150 -7.70 13.64 -3.48
CA ASN A 150 -6.99 14.45 -4.46
C ASN A 150 -7.36 14.10 -5.91
N PRO A 151 -8.66 14.22 -6.30
CA PRO A 151 -9.13 13.77 -7.60
C PRO A 151 -8.54 14.57 -8.75
N ILE A 152 -8.32 13.88 -9.88
CA ILE A 152 -7.90 14.49 -11.14
C ILE A 152 -9.06 15.29 -11.70
N THR A 153 -8.84 16.59 -11.92
CA THR A 153 -9.90 17.57 -12.19
C THR A 153 -10.76 17.23 -13.41
N ASN A 154 -10.16 16.81 -14.53
CA ASN A 154 -10.92 16.45 -15.72
C ASN A 154 -10.89 14.94 -15.94
N ARG A 155 -12.06 14.30 -15.84
CA ARG A 155 -12.21 12.84 -15.93
C ARG A 155 -12.05 12.31 -17.35
N PHE A 156 -12.42 13.09 -18.37
CA PHE A 156 -12.31 12.70 -19.77
C PHE A 156 -10.87 12.84 -20.29
N TRP A 157 -10.20 13.96 -19.97
CA TRP A 157 -8.83 14.25 -20.39
C TRP A 157 -7.83 14.05 -19.23
N ARG A 158 -7.94 12.94 -18.50
CA ARG A 158 -7.12 12.68 -17.30
C ARG A 158 -5.63 12.95 -17.51
N THR A 159 -5.04 12.44 -18.60
CA THR A 159 -3.61 12.61 -18.90
C THR A 159 -3.24 14.08 -19.11
N LEU A 160 -4.03 14.82 -19.90
CA LEU A 160 -3.78 16.25 -20.14
C LEU A 160 -4.02 17.08 -18.88
N SER A 161 -5.05 16.77 -18.11
CA SER A 161 -5.33 17.41 -16.83
C SER A 161 -4.22 17.15 -15.81
N SER A 162 -3.70 15.93 -15.78
CA SER A 162 -2.57 15.59 -14.92
C SER A 162 -1.30 16.33 -15.30
N LEU A 163 -1.05 16.56 -16.57
CA LEU A 163 0.09 17.36 -17.03
C LEU A 163 -0.09 18.84 -16.71
N ALA A 164 -1.31 19.39 -16.85
CA ALA A 164 -1.60 20.79 -16.55
C ALA A 164 -1.52 21.12 -15.06
N ASP A 165 -1.85 20.16 -14.18
CA ASP A 165 -1.84 20.30 -12.73
C ASP A 165 -0.90 19.27 -12.07
N PHE A 166 0.25 19.04 -12.71
CA PHE A 166 1.17 17.97 -12.37
C PHE A 166 1.63 18.04 -10.90
N ARG A 167 1.90 19.24 -10.38
CA ARG A 167 2.36 19.42 -9.00
C ARG A 167 1.36 18.84 -8.00
N ARG A 168 0.09 19.20 -8.08
CA ARG A 168 -0.96 18.69 -7.19
C ARG A 168 -1.23 17.22 -7.44
N VAL A 169 -1.46 16.85 -8.70
CA VAL A 169 -1.83 15.47 -9.09
C VAL A 169 -0.73 14.46 -8.76
N ASN A 170 0.52 14.88 -8.66
CA ASN A 170 1.64 14.01 -8.30
C ASN A 170 1.65 13.61 -6.82
N HIS A 171 0.96 14.35 -5.95
CA HIS A 171 0.80 13.98 -4.53
C HIS A 171 -0.33 12.98 -4.35
N ARG A 172 -0.03 11.80 -3.85
CA ARG A 172 -0.98 10.68 -3.73
C ARG A 172 -1.11 10.21 -2.29
N MET A 173 -2.29 9.73 -1.94
CA MET A 173 -2.55 9.08 -0.67
C MET A 173 -2.17 7.60 -0.76
N HIS A 174 -1.00 7.26 -0.24
CA HIS A 174 -0.51 5.88 -0.28
C HIS A 174 -0.84 5.06 0.98
N ASN A 175 -1.68 5.59 1.86
CA ASN A 175 -2.15 4.96 3.09
C ASN A 175 -2.98 3.69 2.82
N LYS A 176 -2.89 2.69 3.71
CA LYS A 176 -3.66 1.45 3.65
C LYS A 176 -4.13 1.08 5.05
N LEU A 177 -5.45 1.16 5.26
CA LEU A 177 -6.06 1.02 6.57
C LEU A 177 -7.49 0.48 6.44
N LEU A 178 -7.89 -0.42 7.33
CA LEU A 178 -9.28 -0.75 7.62
C LEU A 178 -9.47 -0.73 9.13
N VAL A 179 -10.46 -0.01 9.61
CA VAL A 179 -10.85 0.02 11.03
C VAL A 179 -12.31 -0.41 11.16
N MET A 180 -12.56 -1.29 12.12
CA MET A 180 -13.89 -1.78 12.50
C MET A 180 -14.23 -1.25 13.89
N ASP A 181 -15.36 -0.56 14.00
CA ASP A 181 -15.99 -0.10 15.25
C ASP A 181 -15.04 0.70 16.18
N ASN A 182 -13.97 1.29 15.64
CA ASN A 182 -12.89 1.90 16.43
C ASN A 182 -12.29 0.95 17.50
N ALA A 183 -12.40 -0.36 17.30
CA ALA A 183 -11.99 -1.41 18.23
C ALA A 183 -10.83 -2.26 17.68
N VAL A 184 -10.85 -2.55 16.38
CA VAL A 184 -9.82 -3.34 15.69
C VAL A 184 -9.41 -2.64 14.41
N GLY A 185 -8.12 -2.59 14.15
CA GLY A 185 -7.54 -2.02 12.93
C GLY A 185 -6.61 -2.99 12.22
N ILE A 186 -6.50 -2.90 10.91
CA ILE A 186 -5.45 -3.55 10.12
C ILE A 186 -4.75 -2.49 9.26
N VAL A 187 -3.43 -2.43 9.34
CA VAL A 187 -2.56 -1.47 8.67
C VAL A 187 -1.35 -2.18 8.09
N GLY A 188 -0.82 -1.73 6.96
CA GLY A 188 0.35 -2.37 6.33
C GLY A 188 0.60 -1.95 4.90
N GLY A 189 1.19 -2.85 4.11
CA GLY A 189 1.55 -2.59 2.72
C GLY A 189 0.44 -2.91 1.70
N ARG A 190 -0.52 -3.80 2.05
CA ARG A 190 -1.49 -4.35 1.08
C ARG A 190 -2.56 -3.36 0.65
N ASN A 191 -2.71 -3.22 -0.66
CA ASN A 191 -3.92 -2.67 -1.27
C ASN A 191 -5.02 -3.75 -1.38
N ILE A 192 -6.16 -3.42 -2.00
CA ILE A 192 -7.23 -4.36 -2.32
C ILE A 192 -7.09 -4.82 -3.78
N GLY A 193 -6.84 -6.10 -3.97
CA GLY A 193 -6.68 -6.74 -5.27
C GLY A 193 -6.10 -8.15 -5.17
N ASP A 194 -6.41 -9.00 -6.15
CA ASP A 194 -6.06 -10.42 -6.20
C ASP A 194 -4.56 -10.68 -6.01
N ILE A 195 -3.72 -9.79 -6.57
CA ILE A 195 -2.25 -9.85 -6.45
C ILE A 195 -1.73 -9.72 -5.01
N TYR A 196 -2.46 -9.00 -4.14
CA TYR A 196 -2.08 -8.80 -2.74
C TYR A 196 -2.52 -9.93 -1.82
N PHE A 197 -3.46 -10.75 -2.28
CA PHE A 197 -4.07 -11.81 -1.48
C PHE A 197 -3.74 -13.23 -1.97
N GLY A 198 -2.78 -13.34 -2.90
CA GLY A 198 -2.31 -14.65 -3.39
C GLY A 198 -3.29 -15.35 -4.33
N VAL A 199 -4.16 -14.63 -5.00
CA VAL A 199 -5.23 -15.15 -5.86
C VAL A 199 -4.85 -15.12 -7.34
N GLN A 200 -3.91 -14.24 -7.73
CA GLN A 200 -3.50 -14.12 -9.12
C GLN A 200 -2.65 -15.32 -9.56
N LYS A 201 -2.84 -15.78 -10.80
CA LYS A 201 -2.18 -16.99 -11.30
C LYS A 201 -0.70 -16.79 -11.61
N ASP A 202 -0.35 -15.63 -12.14
CA ASP A 202 0.97 -15.39 -12.74
C ASP A 202 1.92 -14.60 -11.88
N HIS A 203 1.39 -13.80 -10.92
CA HIS A 203 2.19 -12.89 -10.12
C HIS A 203 1.49 -12.54 -8.80
N ASN A 204 2.16 -12.71 -7.67
CA ASN A 204 1.63 -12.34 -6.37
C ASN A 204 2.66 -11.56 -5.55
N PHE A 205 2.17 -10.65 -4.72
CA PHE A 205 3.00 -9.87 -3.82
C PHE A 205 3.22 -10.55 -2.48
N ARG A 206 4.48 -10.59 -2.06
CA ARG A 206 4.85 -10.80 -0.67
C ARG A 206 4.67 -9.47 0.07
N ASP A 207 3.79 -9.43 1.06
CA ASP A 207 3.49 -8.21 1.82
C ASP A 207 3.20 -8.51 3.29
N LEU A 208 3.21 -7.48 4.14
CA LEU A 208 3.04 -7.59 5.58
C LEU A 208 2.03 -6.55 6.08
N ASP A 209 1.02 -7.02 6.81
CA ASP A 209 0.10 -6.20 7.58
C ASP A 209 0.23 -6.48 9.07
N VAL A 210 -0.31 -5.57 9.88
CA VAL A 210 -0.47 -5.71 11.32
C VAL A 210 -1.93 -5.57 11.68
N LEU A 211 -2.49 -6.59 12.33
CA LEU A 211 -3.79 -6.50 12.98
C LEU A 211 -3.57 -5.91 14.38
N THR A 212 -4.39 -4.94 14.78
CA THR A 212 -4.17 -4.16 16.00
C THR A 212 -5.45 -4.00 16.80
N THR A 213 -5.31 -3.88 18.13
CA THR A 213 -6.40 -3.53 19.06
C THR A 213 -5.86 -2.65 20.19
N GLY A 214 -6.76 -2.06 20.98
CA GLY A 214 -6.40 -1.19 22.10
C GLY A 214 -6.15 0.27 21.68
N PRO A 215 -5.36 1.04 22.44
CA PRO A 215 -5.20 2.48 22.27
C PRO A 215 -4.78 2.92 20.86
N ILE A 216 -3.92 2.15 20.19
CA ILE A 216 -3.43 2.48 18.83
C ILE A 216 -4.53 2.57 17.78
N VAL A 217 -5.65 1.84 17.97
CA VAL A 217 -6.77 1.90 17.03
C VAL A 217 -7.43 3.27 17.03
N ARG A 218 -7.43 3.97 18.17
CA ARG A 218 -7.93 5.36 18.25
C ARG A 218 -7.04 6.32 17.48
N GLU A 219 -5.71 6.10 17.48
CA GLU A 219 -4.77 6.89 16.66
C GLU A 219 -4.99 6.63 15.16
N LEU A 220 -5.20 5.35 14.77
CA LEU A 220 -5.54 4.98 13.40
C LEU A 220 -6.85 5.64 12.94
N SER A 221 -7.88 5.59 13.78
CA SER A 221 -9.17 6.24 13.48
C SER A 221 -9.04 7.77 13.40
N ALA A 222 -8.25 8.38 14.27
CA ALA A 222 -7.98 9.81 14.20
C ALA A 222 -7.23 10.19 12.92
N SER A 223 -6.28 9.35 12.47
CA SER A 223 -5.61 9.55 11.19
C SER A 223 -6.58 9.45 10.02
N PHE A 224 -7.49 8.46 10.03
CA PHE A 224 -8.54 8.35 9.02
C PHE A 224 -9.44 9.59 9.00
N ASP A 225 -9.92 10.04 10.15
CA ASP A 225 -10.79 11.22 10.28
C ASP A 225 -10.11 12.50 9.77
N MET A 226 -8.80 12.65 9.99
CA MET A 226 -8.02 13.75 9.47
C MET A 226 -8.02 13.80 7.94
N PHE A 227 -7.85 12.64 7.28
CA PHE A 227 -7.91 12.53 5.81
C PHE A 227 -9.34 12.69 5.30
N TRP A 228 -10.30 12.02 5.93
CA TRP A 228 -11.70 12.05 5.55
C TRP A 228 -12.31 13.46 5.57
N ASN A 229 -11.97 14.25 6.58
CA ASN A 229 -12.48 15.61 6.74
C ASN A 229 -11.60 16.68 6.07
N SER A 230 -10.53 16.28 5.36
CA SER A 230 -9.69 17.22 4.61
C SER A 230 -10.42 17.75 3.37
N GLU A 231 -9.98 18.90 2.89
CA GLU A 231 -10.48 19.49 1.65
C GLU A 231 -10.18 18.63 0.41
N TRP A 232 -9.20 17.73 0.51
CA TRP A 232 -8.79 16.84 -0.58
C TRP A 232 -9.63 15.56 -0.71
N ALA A 233 -10.48 15.25 0.28
CA ALA A 233 -11.38 14.09 0.28
C ALA A 233 -12.74 14.49 -0.31
N ILE A 234 -12.92 14.28 -1.61
CA ILE A 234 -14.09 14.71 -2.37
C ILE A 234 -15.06 13.54 -2.56
N PRO A 235 -16.38 13.69 -2.23
CA PRO A 235 -17.37 12.66 -2.49
C PRO A 235 -17.37 12.22 -3.95
N VAL A 236 -17.50 10.92 -4.20
CA VAL A 236 -17.45 10.36 -5.57
C VAL A 236 -18.52 10.97 -6.48
N GLY A 237 -19.68 11.34 -5.92
CA GLY A 237 -20.74 12.03 -6.65
C GLY A 237 -20.30 13.36 -7.28
N ALA A 238 -19.28 14.04 -6.72
CA ALA A 238 -18.71 15.27 -7.27
C ALA A 238 -17.93 15.07 -8.57
N THR A 239 -17.61 13.83 -8.91
CA THR A 239 -16.84 13.45 -10.11
C THR A 239 -17.72 12.95 -11.25
N LEU A 240 -19.03 12.89 -11.06
CA LEU A 240 -20.01 12.37 -11.99
C LEU A 240 -20.85 13.52 -12.58
N GLU A 241 -21.24 13.40 -13.82
CA GLU A 241 -22.19 14.31 -14.46
C GLU A 241 -23.62 14.08 -13.93
N GLU A 242 -23.98 12.81 -13.75
CA GLU A 242 -25.27 12.39 -13.21
C GLU A 242 -25.07 11.28 -12.18
N LEU A 243 -25.79 11.36 -11.07
CA LEU A 243 -25.79 10.29 -10.07
C LEU A 243 -26.54 9.06 -10.60
N PRO A 244 -26.08 7.83 -10.30
CA PRO A 244 -26.77 6.61 -10.69
C PRO A 244 -28.20 6.58 -10.16
N SER A 245 -29.15 6.19 -11.04
CA SER A 245 -30.54 5.98 -10.64
C SER A 245 -30.68 4.72 -9.77
N GLU A 246 -31.82 4.59 -9.06
CA GLU A 246 -32.14 3.37 -8.30
C GLU A 246 -32.12 2.10 -9.20
N LYS A 247 -32.47 2.24 -10.48
CA LYS A 247 -32.40 1.15 -11.45
C LYS A 247 -30.95 0.75 -11.74
N ASP A 248 -30.06 1.74 -11.88
CA ASP A 248 -28.63 1.48 -12.13
C ASP A 248 -27.98 0.83 -10.90
N TRP A 249 -28.34 1.30 -9.69
CA TRP A 249 -27.95 0.71 -8.44
C TRP A 249 -28.36 -0.79 -8.35
N LYS A 250 -29.62 -1.11 -8.58
CA LYS A 250 -30.09 -2.50 -8.56
C LYS A 250 -29.41 -3.37 -9.62
N ALA A 251 -29.17 -2.83 -10.83
CA ALA A 251 -28.44 -3.53 -11.88
C ALA A 251 -26.98 -3.78 -11.50
N MET A 252 -26.33 -2.82 -10.88
CA MET A 252 -24.95 -2.96 -10.39
C MET A 252 -24.85 -4.01 -9.27
N LEU A 253 -25.74 -3.98 -8.28
CA LEU A 253 -25.81 -5.00 -7.20
C LEU A 253 -25.95 -6.41 -7.77
N LYS A 254 -26.89 -6.59 -8.71
CA LYS A 254 -27.09 -7.91 -9.36
C LYS A 254 -25.83 -8.40 -10.06
N ARG A 255 -25.15 -7.52 -10.82
CA ARG A 255 -23.89 -7.87 -11.51
C ARG A 255 -22.79 -8.22 -10.51
N LEU A 256 -22.71 -7.49 -9.40
CA LEU A 256 -21.75 -7.77 -8.35
C LEU A 256 -21.98 -9.14 -7.72
N GLU A 257 -23.22 -9.47 -7.35
CA GLU A 257 -23.59 -10.76 -6.77
C GLU A 257 -23.35 -11.94 -7.74
N GLU A 258 -23.73 -11.79 -9.01
CA GLU A 258 -23.45 -12.79 -10.05
C GLU A 258 -21.94 -13.00 -10.22
N SER A 259 -21.17 -11.91 -10.23
CA SER A 259 -19.72 -11.94 -10.35
C SER A 259 -19.03 -12.59 -9.13
N VAL A 260 -19.50 -12.30 -7.92
CA VAL A 260 -19.00 -12.92 -6.68
C VAL A 260 -19.34 -14.41 -6.67
N SER A 261 -20.55 -14.80 -7.05
CA SER A 261 -20.99 -16.19 -7.12
C SER A 261 -20.18 -17.02 -8.14
N ALA A 262 -19.75 -16.38 -9.22
CA ALA A 262 -18.93 -17.00 -10.28
C ALA A 262 -17.42 -16.89 -10.05
N SER A 263 -16.97 -16.25 -8.96
CA SER A 263 -15.57 -15.78 -8.81
C SER A 263 -14.55 -16.91 -8.70
N GLY A 264 -14.93 -18.10 -8.24
CA GLY A 264 -13.99 -19.20 -8.05
C GLY A 264 -12.86 -18.86 -7.08
N TYR A 265 -13.13 -18.06 -6.04
CA TYR A 265 -12.14 -17.74 -5.01
C TYR A 265 -11.52 -19.03 -4.43
N PRO A 266 -10.19 -19.16 -4.44
CA PRO A 266 -9.55 -20.47 -4.28
C PRO A 266 -9.45 -20.96 -2.83
N TYR A 267 -9.57 -20.04 -1.85
CA TYR A 267 -9.37 -20.39 -0.45
C TYR A 267 -10.70 -20.54 0.30
N PRO A 268 -10.76 -21.37 1.34
CA PRO A 268 -11.97 -21.50 2.14
C PRO A 268 -12.27 -20.20 2.89
N ILE A 269 -13.45 -19.65 2.67
CA ILE A 269 -14.02 -18.60 3.51
C ILE A 269 -14.81 -19.29 4.62
N TYR A 270 -14.73 -18.79 5.87
CA TYR A 270 -15.56 -19.31 6.96
C TYR A 270 -17.04 -19.33 6.57
N GLN A 271 -17.74 -20.39 6.97
CA GLN A 271 -19.13 -20.64 6.54
C GLN A 271 -20.17 -20.06 7.51
N ASN A 272 -19.78 -19.82 8.76
CA ASN A 272 -20.67 -19.31 9.80
C ASN A 272 -19.93 -18.45 10.83
N LEU A 273 -20.69 -17.73 11.64
CA LEU A 273 -20.17 -16.84 12.66
C LEU A 273 -19.48 -17.58 13.83
N ASP A 274 -19.86 -18.82 14.13
CA ASP A 274 -19.25 -19.59 15.21
C ASP A 274 -17.80 -19.96 14.89
N GLU A 275 -17.52 -20.35 13.66
CA GLU A 275 -16.15 -20.57 13.18
C GLU A 275 -15.34 -19.27 13.28
N LEU A 276 -15.96 -18.16 12.91
CA LEU A 276 -15.33 -16.84 12.97
C LEU A 276 -15.03 -16.42 14.41
N HIS A 277 -15.96 -16.61 15.34
CA HIS A 277 -15.74 -16.34 16.76
C HIS A 277 -14.62 -17.20 17.35
N THR A 278 -14.55 -18.47 16.95
CA THR A 278 -13.45 -19.36 17.38
C THR A 278 -12.09 -18.85 16.89
N ARG A 279 -12.00 -18.40 15.64
CA ARG A 279 -10.77 -17.83 15.08
C ARG A 279 -10.39 -16.50 15.77
N LEU A 280 -11.37 -15.66 16.08
CA LEU A 280 -11.12 -14.41 16.83
C LEU A 280 -10.56 -14.66 18.23
N ALA A 281 -11.08 -15.67 18.92
CA ALA A 281 -10.54 -16.04 20.23
C ALA A 281 -9.06 -16.46 20.12
N GLN A 282 -8.72 -17.27 19.12
CA GLN A 282 -7.34 -17.65 18.85
C GLN A 282 -6.45 -16.43 18.52
N ILE A 283 -6.94 -15.49 17.72
CA ILE A 283 -6.22 -14.26 17.38
C ILE A 283 -6.00 -13.42 18.64
N ARG A 284 -7.04 -13.21 19.47
CA ARG A 284 -6.96 -12.45 20.72
C ARG A 284 -5.89 -13.03 21.66
N ASP A 285 -5.90 -14.34 21.84
CA ASP A 285 -4.99 -15.02 22.76
C ASP A 285 -3.53 -15.00 22.26
N ASN A 286 -3.32 -14.76 20.96
CA ASN A 286 -2.02 -14.63 20.30
C ASN A 286 -1.57 -13.17 20.08
N PHE A 287 -2.33 -12.17 20.55
CA PHE A 287 -1.85 -10.79 20.49
C PHE A 287 -0.64 -10.58 21.40
N ILE A 288 0.36 -9.92 20.85
CA ILE A 288 1.52 -9.44 21.60
C ILE A 288 1.22 -8.01 22.03
N TRP A 289 1.19 -7.80 23.35
CA TRP A 289 0.88 -6.48 23.93
C TRP A 289 2.17 -5.69 24.12
N ALA A 290 2.23 -4.51 23.52
CA ALA A 290 3.42 -3.67 23.52
C ALA A 290 3.05 -2.18 23.38
N PRO A 291 3.99 -1.26 23.71
CA PRO A 291 3.90 0.12 23.27
C PRO A 291 3.97 0.21 21.75
N GLY A 292 3.18 1.12 21.17
CA GLY A 292 3.23 1.41 19.75
C GLY A 292 2.56 2.73 19.43
N HIS A 293 2.95 3.34 18.32
CA HIS A 293 2.47 4.63 17.86
C HIS A 293 2.19 4.62 16.37
N VAL A 294 1.17 5.36 15.97
CA VAL A 294 0.88 5.61 14.55
C VAL A 294 1.78 6.72 14.04
N LEU A 295 2.43 6.47 12.93
CA LEU A 295 3.18 7.46 12.16
C LEU A 295 2.42 7.73 10.87
N VAL A 296 2.02 8.97 10.64
CA VAL A 296 1.21 9.34 9.47
C VAL A 296 1.62 10.71 8.94
N GLU A 297 1.72 10.81 7.62
CA GLU A 297 1.88 12.09 6.94
C GLU A 297 0.54 12.84 6.86
N TYR A 298 0.58 14.17 6.86
CA TYR A 298 -0.64 14.99 6.84
C TYR A 298 -1.22 15.15 5.43
N PRO A 299 -2.55 15.21 5.26
CA PRO A 299 -3.18 15.47 3.96
C PRO A 299 -2.79 16.83 3.35
N SER A 300 -2.41 17.82 4.17
CA SER A 300 -1.88 19.12 3.74
C SER A 300 -0.57 19.03 2.96
N ARG A 301 0.07 17.87 2.90
CA ARG A 301 1.23 17.63 2.02
C ARG A 301 0.92 17.94 0.55
N VAL A 302 -0.35 17.84 0.15
CA VAL A 302 -0.83 18.21 -1.18
C VAL A 302 -0.72 19.74 -1.41
N GLU A 303 -0.91 20.56 -0.37
CA GLU A 303 -0.94 22.03 -0.46
C GLU A 303 0.46 22.66 -0.52
N TYR A 304 1.44 22.03 0.15
CA TYR A 304 2.78 22.60 0.35
C TYR A 304 3.90 21.76 -0.26
N PRO A 305 3.81 21.43 -1.58
CA PRO A 305 4.82 20.60 -2.23
C PRO A 305 6.23 21.19 -2.16
N SER A 306 6.35 22.52 -2.09
CA SER A 306 7.64 23.21 -2.01
C SER A 306 8.36 23.05 -0.66
N ARG A 307 7.64 22.83 0.45
CA ARG A 307 8.27 22.58 1.76
C ARG A 307 8.81 21.16 1.88
N ALA A 308 8.06 20.16 1.41
CA ALA A 308 8.50 18.77 1.37
C ALA A 308 9.67 18.56 0.39
N ALA A 309 9.64 19.24 -0.77
CA ALA A 309 10.73 19.19 -1.75
C ALA A 309 11.99 19.94 -1.29
N ALA A 310 11.86 20.97 -0.42
CA ALA A 310 13.00 21.73 0.11
C ALA A 310 13.75 20.97 1.21
N ASP A 311 13.07 20.09 1.95
CA ASP A 311 13.66 19.24 2.98
C ASP A 311 12.96 17.86 2.98
N PRO A 312 13.49 16.87 2.26
CA PRO A 312 12.99 15.50 2.26
C PRO A 312 12.99 14.83 3.65
N GLU A 313 13.68 15.41 4.64
CA GLU A 313 13.67 14.96 6.03
C GLU A 313 12.54 15.58 6.86
N SER A 314 11.70 16.44 6.29
CA SER A 314 10.62 17.14 6.99
C SER A 314 9.36 16.28 7.25
N GLY A 315 9.26 15.09 6.68
CA GLY A 315 8.12 14.18 6.89
C GLY A 315 8.11 13.56 8.30
N VAL A 316 6.91 13.34 8.83
CA VAL A 316 6.72 12.73 10.18
C VAL A 316 7.38 11.35 10.26
N ILE A 317 7.12 10.49 9.26
CA ILE A 317 7.68 9.13 9.21
C ILE A 317 9.18 9.19 9.04
N HIS A 318 9.68 10.01 8.11
CA HIS A 318 11.11 10.14 7.88
C HIS A 318 11.86 10.60 9.14
N HIS A 319 11.32 11.59 9.85
CA HIS A 319 11.90 12.09 11.11
C HIS A 319 11.94 10.99 12.19
N ALA A 320 10.83 10.29 12.40
CA ALA A 320 10.75 9.21 13.38
C ALA A 320 11.71 8.06 13.05
N LEU A 321 11.81 7.65 11.78
CA LEU A 321 12.76 6.63 11.34
C LEU A 321 14.21 7.09 11.51
N SER A 322 14.52 8.34 11.19
CA SER A 322 15.87 8.93 11.37
C SER A 322 16.28 8.96 12.83
N GLN A 323 15.36 9.29 13.73
CA GLN A 323 15.60 9.23 15.17
C GLN A 323 15.93 7.81 15.60
N ARG A 324 15.10 6.81 15.23
CA ARG A 324 15.36 5.40 15.57
C ARG A 324 16.70 4.88 15.03
N VAL A 325 17.04 5.24 13.79
CA VAL A 325 18.34 4.90 13.20
C VAL A 325 19.51 5.45 14.03
N SER A 326 19.35 6.63 14.65
CA SER A 326 20.41 7.20 15.52
C SER A 326 20.63 6.44 16.82
N GLU A 327 19.63 5.71 17.28
CA GLU A 327 19.63 4.93 18.52
C GLU A 327 20.14 3.48 18.34
N VAL A 328 20.34 3.02 17.07
CA VAL A 328 20.74 1.66 16.77
C VAL A 328 22.18 1.37 17.22
N GLU A 329 22.37 0.21 17.83
CA GLU A 329 23.64 -0.27 18.37
C GLU A 329 24.17 -1.51 17.64
N ARG A 330 23.31 -2.32 16.99
CA ARG A 330 23.67 -3.65 16.49
C ARG A 330 23.33 -3.87 15.03
N GLU A 331 22.05 -3.74 14.66
CA GLU A 331 21.60 -4.06 13.30
C GLU A 331 20.35 -3.28 12.86
N ILE A 332 20.27 -3.04 11.57
CA ILE A 332 19.06 -2.58 10.87
C ILE A 332 18.74 -3.60 9.79
N LEU A 333 17.49 -4.10 9.78
CA LEU A 333 16.97 -4.98 8.73
C LEU A 333 15.86 -4.25 7.99
N VAL A 334 15.94 -4.24 6.66
CA VAL A 334 15.03 -3.47 5.80
C VAL A 334 14.46 -4.34 4.69
N GLU A 335 13.14 -4.39 4.58
CA GLU A 335 12.46 -4.85 3.36
C GLU A 335 11.67 -3.69 2.74
N SER A 336 11.97 -3.37 1.49
CA SER A 336 11.26 -2.34 0.71
C SER A 336 11.26 -2.70 -0.78
N PRO A 337 10.10 -2.66 -1.46
CA PRO A 337 10.02 -2.99 -2.89
C PRO A 337 10.80 -2.01 -3.76
N TYR A 338 10.84 -0.76 -3.34
CA TYR A 338 11.57 0.33 -3.99
C TYR A 338 12.63 0.83 -3.02
N PHE A 339 13.89 0.81 -3.45
CA PHE A 339 15.04 1.09 -2.59
C PHE A 339 15.95 2.13 -3.26
N VAL A 340 15.42 3.35 -3.40
CA VAL A 340 16.09 4.48 -4.06
C VAL A 340 16.46 5.52 -3.02
N LEU A 341 17.69 5.44 -2.51
CA LEU A 341 18.13 6.27 -1.41
C LEU A 341 18.96 7.47 -1.89
N PRO A 342 18.74 8.67 -1.36
CA PRO A 342 19.62 9.81 -1.56
C PRO A 342 21.02 9.53 -1.04
N ASP A 343 22.05 10.13 -1.67
CA ASP A 343 23.47 9.90 -1.32
C ASP A 343 23.75 10.16 0.18
N ARG A 344 23.16 11.18 0.79
CA ARG A 344 23.29 11.47 2.22
C ARG A 344 22.79 10.31 3.13
N VAL A 345 21.74 9.59 2.73
CA VAL A 345 21.23 8.43 3.49
C VAL A 345 22.20 7.26 3.33
N ILE A 346 22.74 7.05 2.13
CA ILE A 346 23.78 6.03 1.86
C ILE A 346 25.05 6.32 2.66
N GLU A 347 25.49 7.58 2.73
CA GLU A 347 26.63 8.01 3.56
C GLU A 347 26.39 7.73 5.04
N ARG A 348 25.16 8.01 5.54
CA ARG A 348 24.78 7.69 6.92
C ARG A 348 24.81 6.18 7.19
N MET A 349 24.34 5.35 6.26
CA MET A 349 24.48 3.89 6.36
C MET A 349 25.96 3.47 6.43
N GLY A 350 26.84 4.10 5.63
CA GLY A 350 28.27 3.88 5.69
C GLY A 350 28.90 4.26 7.04
N GLN A 351 28.42 5.32 7.68
CA GLN A 351 28.85 5.68 9.04
C GLN A 351 28.41 4.64 10.08
N LEU A 352 27.21 4.07 9.92
CA LEU A 352 26.71 3.01 10.81
C LEU A 352 27.54 1.72 10.66
N THR A 353 27.79 1.29 9.42
CA THR A 353 28.56 0.07 9.15
C THR A 353 30.03 0.21 9.59
N ALA A 354 30.64 1.41 9.44
CA ALA A 354 31.96 1.71 9.98
C ALA A 354 32.05 1.63 11.52
N ARG A 355 30.92 1.79 12.22
CA ARG A 355 30.78 1.57 13.67
C ARG A 355 30.55 0.10 14.04
N GLY A 356 30.47 -0.80 13.06
CA GLY A 356 30.21 -2.23 13.25
C GLY A 356 28.72 -2.59 13.32
N ILE A 357 27.81 -1.65 13.01
CA ILE A 357 26.37 -1.90 12.94
C ILE A 357 26.08 -2.63 11.61
N LYS A 358 25.39 -3.75 11.66
CA LYS A 358 24.96 -4.48 10.47
C LYS A 358 23.76 -3.79 9.82
N VAL A 359 23.86 -3.48 8.55
CA VAL A 359 22.73 -2.98 7.74
C VAL A 359 22.45 -3.99 6.65
N ARG A 360 21.30 -4.63 6.70
CA ARG A 360 20.85 -5.60 5.68
C ARG A 360 19.60 -5.10 5.00
N ALA A 361 19.61 -5.07 3.68
CA ALA A 361 18.49 -4.64 2.87
C ALA A 361 18.07 -5.75 1.89
N MET A 362 16.78 -5.93 1.72
CA MET A 362 16.18 -6.78 0.71
C MET A 362 15.18 -5.96 -0.12
N THR A 363 15.29 -6.08 -1.44
CA THR A 363 14.43 -5.39 -2.41
C THR A 363 14.09 -6.33 -3.58
N ASN A 364 13.36 -5.84 -4.58
CA ASN A 364 13.07 -6.59 -5.79
C ASN A 364 14.31 -6.67 -6.69
N SER A 365 14.50 -7.81 -7.34
CA SER A 365 15.41 -7.91 -8.50
C SER A 365 14.82 -7.20 -9.72
N ALA A 366 15.61 -6.98 -10.75
CA ALA A 366 15.12 -6.43 -12.02
C ALA A 366 13.99 -7.27 -12.64
N ALA A 367 14.01 -8.58 -12.44
CA ALA A 367 13.01 -9.50 -12.96
C ALA A 367 11.74 -9.61 -12.08
N SER A 368 11.81 -9.23 -10.79
CA SER A 368 10.66 -9.25 -9.87
C SER A 368 10.03 -7.88 -9.65
N ASN A 369 10.64 -6.79 -10.15
CA ASN A 369 10.13 -5.43 -9.95
C ASN A 369 8.96 -5.13 -10.90
N ASP A 370 7.91 -4.49 -10.38
CA ASP A 370 6.72 -4.06 -11.12
C ASP A 370 6.79 -2.60 -11.62
N VAL A 371 7.80 -1.81 -11.15
CA VAL A 371 7.98 -0.39 -11.49
C VAL A 371 9.37 -0.16 -12.06
N ILE A 372 9.47 -0.06 -13.39
CA ILE A 372 10.73 0.08 -14.14
C ILE A 372 11.54 1.30 -13.68
N SER A 373 10.89 2.43 -13.41
CA SER A 373 11.56 3.65 -12.96
C SER A 373 12.22 3.47 -11.58
N ALA A 374 11.52 2.84 -10.63
CA ALA A 374 12.07 2.54 -9.31
C ALA A 374 13.27 1.58 -9.41
N GLN A 375 13.19 0.58 -10.30
CA GLN A 375 14.30 -0.33 -10.56
C GLN A 375 15.52 0.39 -11.17
N ALA A 376 15.30 1.32 -12.09
CA ALA A 376 16.36 2.11 -12.70
C ALA A 376 17.05 3.03 -11.65
N GLY A 377 16.27 3.71 -10.80
CA GLY A 377 16.81 4.51 -9.69
C GLY A 377 17.63 3.66 -8.71
N TYR A 378 17.12 2.49 -8.34
CA TYR A 378 17.83 1.55 -7.46
C TYR A 378 19.15 1.05 -8.10
N ALA A 379 19.12 0.70 -9.39
CA ALA A 379 20.33 0.25 -10.11
C ALA A 379 21.48 1.26 -10.02
N ASN A 380 21.18 2.56 -10.02
CA ASN A 380 22.18 3.63 -9.87
C ASN A 380 22.80 3.70 -8.46
N THR A 381 22.13 3.18 -7.44
CA THR A 381 22.59 3.25 -6.04
C THR A 381 23.26 1.97 -5.54
N ARG A 382 23.10 0.82 -6.20
CA ARG A 382 23.62 -0.50 -5.77
C ARG A 382 25.09 -0.48 -5.37
N VAL A 383 25.96 0.03 -6.25
CA VAL A 383 27.41 0.06 -6.00
C VAL A 383 27.75 0.95 -4.81
N LYS A 384 27.05 2.07 -4.65
CA LYS A 384 27.22 2.98 -3.51
C LYS A 384 26.83 2.31 -2.20
N LEU A 385 25.68 1.60 -2.17
CA LEU A 385 25.20 0.84 -1.01
C LEU A 385 26.18 -0.25 -0.58
N LEU A 386 26.68 -1.05 -1.54
CA LEU A 386 27.66 -2.10 -1.26
C LEU A 386 28.98 -1.53 -0.73
N LYS A 387 29.47 -0.40 -1.29
CA LYS A 387 30.66 0.30 -0.79
C LYS A 387 30.45 0.92 0.60
N ALA A 388 29.21 1.28 0.93
CA ALA A 388 28.82 1.70 2.27
C ALA A 388 28.69 0.54 3.27
N GLY A 389 28.96 -0.71 2.85
CA GLY A 389 28.93 -1.89 3.71
C GLY A 389 27.54 -2.48 3.97
N VAL A 390 26.54 -2.10 3.17
CA VAL A 390 25.20 -2.68 3.24
C VAL A 390 25.20 -4.09 2.69
N GLU A 391 24.69 -5.08 3.44
CA GLU A 391 24.39 -6.43 2.94
C GLU A 391 23.13 -6.37 2.08
N LEU A 392 23.25 -6.59 0.77
CA LEU A 392 22.19 -6.36 -0.20
C LEU A 392 21.67 -7.66 -0.80
N TYR A 393 20.36 -7.84 -0.76
CA TYR A 393 19.67 -9.00 -1.31
C TYR A 393 18.56 -8.56 -2.27
N GLU A 394 18.38 -9.31 -3.36
CA GLU A 394 17.33 -9.08 -4.35
C GLU A 394 16.43 -10.31 -4.47
N LEU A 395 15.11 -10.13 -4.31
CA LEU A 395 14.13 -11.21 -4.37
C LEU A 395 14.18 -11.91 -5.74
N ARG A 396 14.20 -13.22 -5.75
CA ARG A 396 14.03 -14.01 -6.96
C ARG A 396 12.55 -14.07 -7.36
N PRO A 397 12.23 -13.95 -8.66
CA PRO A 397 10.84 -14.05 -9.12
C PRO A 397 10.30 -15.50 -9.05
N ASP A 398 11.16 -16.51 -9.07
CA ASP A 398 10.83 -17.95 -9.03
C ASP A 398 11.10 -18.59 -7.65
N THR A 399 11.05 -17.79 -6.58
CA THR A 399 11.41 -18.23 -5.22
C THR A 399 10.57 -19.42 -4.75
N ASN A 400 11.21 -20.38 -4.07
CA ASN A 400 10.51 -21.50 -3.42
C ASN A 400 9.58 -21.06 -2.27
N MET A 401 9.69 -19.83 -1.82
CA MET A 401 8.80 -19.24 -0.81
C MET A 401 7.35 -19.11 -1.28
N GLU A 402 7.08 -19.08 -2.60
CA GLU A 402 5.73 -19.06 -3.14
C GLU A 402 4.89 -20.27 -2.70
N ARG A 403 5.51 -21.43 -2.51
CA ARG A 403 4.81 -22.62 -2.00
C ARG A 403 4.21 -22.44 -0.61
N HIS A 404 4.72 -21.47 0.15
CA HIS A 404 4.21 -21.10 1.47
C HIS A 404 3.23 -19.92 1.41
N TRP A 405 3.17 -19.16 0.30
CA TRP A 405 2.37 -17.94 0.15
C TRP A 405 1.11 -18.12 -0.69
N SER A 406 1.08 -19.17 -1.51
CA SER A 406 -0.09 -19.58 -2.30
C SER A 406 -0.07 -21.08 -2.54
N ILE A 407 -0.97 -21.81 -1.89
CA ILE A 407 -1.11 -23.27 -2.00
C ILE A 407 -1.50 -23.68 -3.43
N LEU A 408 -2.03 -22.78 -4.25
CA LEU A 408 -2.65 -23.08 -5.55
C LEU A 408 -1.87 -22.58 -6.77
N SER A 409 -0.94 -21.64 -6.61
CA SER A 409 -0.17 -21.12 -7.74
C SER A 409 1.11 -21.91 -7.95
N GLY A 410 1.05 -22.94 -8.77
CA GLY A 410 2.19 -23.84 -9.02
C GLY A 410 3.39 -23.24 -9.75
N ARG A 411 3.37 -21.97 -10.20
CA ARG A 411 4.47 -21.22 -10.87
C ARG A 411 4.18 -19.72 -10.99
N SER A 412 3.57 -19.08 -10.00
CA SER A 412 3.42 -17.63 -9.99
C SER A 412 4.78 -16.95 -9.74
N ARG A 413 5.05 -15.81 -10.38
CA ARG A 413 6.21 -14.99 -10.06
C ARG A 413 5.98 -14.24 -8.76
N ALA A 414 6.98 -14.20 -7.89
CA ALA A 414 6.94 -13.41 -6.67
C ALA A 414 7.50 -12.01 -6.92
N ALA A 415 6.86 -11.02 -6.32
CA ALA A 415 7.46 -9.72 -6.11
C ALA A 415 7.28 -9.31 -4.65
N MET A 416 8.23 -8.53 -4.15
CA MET A 416 8.14 -7.96 -2.82
C MET A 416 7.27 -6.70 -2.87
N HIS A 417 6.38 -6.59 -1.87
CA HIS A 417 5.69 -5.34 -1.59
C HIS A 417 5.71 -4.98 -0.09
N ASN A 418 6.46 -5.74 0.71
CA ASN A 418 6.69 -5.44 2.14
C ASN A 418 7.38 -4.08 2.32
N LYS A 419 6.98 -3.36 3.36
CA LYS A 419 7.64 -2.14 3.81
C LYS A 419 7.76 -2.20 5.32
N PHE A 420 8.90 -2.70 5.79
CA PHE A 420 9.20 -2.70 7.21
C PHE A 420 10.70 -2.47 7.48
N ILE A 421 10.98 -1.93 8.66
CA ILE A 421 12.34 -1.71 9.16
C ILE A 421 12.41 -2.21 10.59
N VAL A 422 13.33 -3.13 10.86
CA VAL A 422 13.62 -3.65 12.21
C VAL A 422 14.87 -2.96 12.74
N PHE A 423 14.80 -2.48 13.98
CA PHE A 423 15.91 -1.83 14.68
C PHE A 423 16.33 -2.69 15.87
N ASP A 424 17.56 -3.21 15.85
CA ASP A 424 18.18 -4.04 16.90
C ASP A 424 17.37 -5.28 17.33
N ARG A 425 16.37 -5.70 16.56
CA ARG A 425 15.35 -6.68 16.96
C ARG A 425 14.58 -6.28 18.23
N LYS A 426 14.56 -4.98 18.54
CA LYS A 426 13.87 -4.41 19.70
C LYS A 426 12.59 -3.67 19.30
N SER A 427 12.60 -3.05 18.16
CA SER A 427 11.44 -2.34 17.60
C SER A 427 11.33 -2.54 16.08
N VAL A 428 10.14 -2.31 15.55
CA VAL A 428 9.87 -2.44 14.12
C VAL A 428 8.90 -1.37 13.65
N PHE A 429 9.18 -0.79 12.49
CA PHE A 429 8.22 -0.01 11.72
C PHE A 429 7.60 -0.90 10.64
N ILE A 430 6.27 -0.86 10.48
CA ILE A 430 5.53 -1.57 9.43
C ILE A 430 4.47 -0.61 8.89
N GLY A 431 4.36 -0.48 7.54
CA GLY A 431 3.38 0.42 6.96
C GLY A 431 3.42 0.49 5.44
N SER A 432 3.05 1.64 4.92
CA SER A 432 2.99 1.90 3.48
C SER A 432 4.25 2.59 2.92
N PHE A 433 5.15 3.08 3.77
CA PHE A 433 6.30 3.91 3.43
C PHE A 433 7.39 3.12 2.71
N ASN A 434 7.62 3.41 1.42
CA ASN A 434 8.76 2.88 0.67
C ASN A 434 10.02 3.71 0.96
N LEU A 435 11.18 3.09 0.77
CA LEU A 435 12.47 3.80 0.84
C LEU A 435 12.81 4.39 -0.53
N ASP A 436 12.01 5.36 -0.96
CA ASP A 436 12.17 6.10 -2.20
C ASP A 436 11.87 7.61 -2.01
N PRO A 437 12.28 8.46 -2.95
CA PRO A 437 12.02 9.90 -2.88
C PRO A 437 10.53 10.22 -2.89
N ARG A 438 9.70 9.45 -3.59
CA ARG A 438 8.26 9.69 -3.68
C ARG A 438 7.55 9.53 -2.34
N SER A 439 7.82 8.45 -1.61
CA SER A 439 7.28 8.24 -0.25
C SER A 439 7.81 9.29 0.73
N SER A 440 9.08 9.69 0.56
CA SER A 440 9.70 10.69 1.43
C SER A 440 9.13 12.10 1.23
N THR A 441 8.76 12.49 -0.01
CA THR A 441 8.46 13.90 -0.33
C THR A 441 7.07 14.17 -0.91
N LEU A 442 6.48 13.22 -1.63
CA LEU A 442 5.26 13.43 -2.43
C LEU A 442 4.03 12.74 -1.83
N ASN A 443 4.13 11.47 -1.52
CA ASN A 443 2.99 10.72 -1.03
C ASN A 443 2.69 11.04 0.44
N THR A 444 1.42 10.89 0.82
CA THR A 444 1.11 10.65 2.23
C THR A 444 1.22 9.17 2.51
N GLU A 445 1.75 8.83 3.66
CA GLU A 445 2.05 7.46 4.08
C GLU A 445 1.52 7.24 5.50
N LEU A 446 1.31 5.97 5.86
CA LEU A 446 0.84 5.54 7.15
C LEU A 446 1.59 4.28 7.59
N GLY A 447 1.99 4.20 8.85
CA GLY A 447 2.56 3.01 9.44
C GLY A 447 2.48 3.03 10.95
N VAL A 448 2.95 1.95 11.56
CA VAL A 448 3.02 1.79 13.01
C VAL A 448 4.46 1.49 13.43
N MET A 449 4.94 2.18 14.45
CA MET A 449 6.16 1.86 15.17
C MET A 449 5.78 1.03 16.38
N ILE A 450 6.35 -0.16 16.54
CA ILE A 450 6.04 -1.09 17.62
C ILE A 450 7.31 -1.38 18.41
N ASP A 451 7.30 -1.09 19.70
CA ASP A 451 8.42 -1.34 20.61
C ASP A 451 8.22 -2.70 21.29
N SER A 452 8.58 -3.77 20.59
CA SER A 452 8.42 -5.16 21.04
C SER A 452 9.53 -6.06 20.51
N LEU A 453 10.27 -6.69 21.41
CA LEU A 453 11.26 -7.72 21.06
C LEU A 453 10.62 -8.87 20.27
N GLU A 454 9.42 -9.28 20.66
CA GLU A 454 8.75 -10.42 20.05
C GLU A 454 8.27 -10.10 18.62
N ILE A 455 7.58 -8.97 18.41
CA ILE A 455 7.12 -8.53 17.08
C ILE A 455 8.32 -8.22 16.18
N ALA A 456 9.35 -7.55 16.70
CA ALA A 456 10.56 -7.24 15.95
C ALA A 456 11.31 -8.51 15.51
N ASN A 457 11.38 -9.55 16.39
CA ASN A 457 11.95 -10.83 16.01
C ASN A 457 11.10 -11.61 15.01
N GLN A 458 9.77 -11.53 15.08
CA GLN A 458 8.91 -12.12 14.06
C GLN A 458 9.13 -11.46 12.69
N ALA A 459 9.20 -10.12 12.63
CA ALA A 459 9.52 -9.39 11.39
C ALA A 459 10.93 -9.70 10.88
N ALA A 460 11.93 -9.75 11.77
CA ALA A 460 13.29 -10.13 11.45
C ALA A 460 13.37 -11.55 10.86
N LYS A 461 12.60 -12.49 11.41
CA LYS A 461 12.52 -13.87 10.90
C LYS A 461 11.98 -13.91 9.47
N ILE A 462 10.98 -13.07 9.15
CA ILE A 462 10.46 -12.95 7.78
C ILE A 462 11.57 -12.59 6.80
N MET A 463 12.43 -11.63 7.16
CA MET A 463 13.59 -11.26 6.35
C MET A 463 14.67 -12.34 6.34
N ASP A 464 14.99 -12.93 7.50
CA ASP A 464 15.99 -14.01 7.59
C ASP A 464 15.61 -15.20 6.68
N GLU A 465 14.32 -15.56 6.60
CA GLU A 465 13.79 -16.56 5.68
C GLU A 465 13.84 -16.09 4.22
N GLY A 466 13.60 -14.79 3.98
CA GLY A 466 13.62 -14.17 2.65
C GLY A 466 14.98 -14.19 1.97
N VAL A 467 16.07 -14.13 2.75
CA VAL A 467 17.44 -14.13 2.23
C VAL A 467 18.08 -15.52 2.16
N LEU A 468 17.32 -16.57 2.48
CA LEU A 468 17.83 -17.94 2.37
C LEU A 468 18.20 -18.30 0.91
N PRO A 469 19.15 -19.22 0.72
CA PRO A 469 19.49 -19.76 -0.60
C PRO A 469 18.26 -20.20 -1.40
N GLY A 470 18.17 -19.79 -2.66
CA GLY A 470 17.04 -20.07 -3.54
C GLY A 470 15.84 -19.12 -3.37
N SER A 471 15.89 -18.17 -2.42
CA SER A 471 14.85 -17.15 -2.21
C SER A 471 15.25 -15.77 -2.74
N ALA A 472 16.52 -15.41 -2.59
CA ALA A 472 17.06 -14.13 -3.04
C ALA A 472 18.47 -14.29 -3.59
N TYR A 473 18.87 -13.37 -4.48
CA TYR A 473 20.24 -13.19 -4.90
C TYR A 473 21.00 -12.36 -3.85
N HIS A 474 22.16 -12.82 -3.39
CA HIS A 474 23.08 -11.99 -2.63
C HIS A 474 23.91 -11.15 -3.61
N VAL A 475 23.82 -9.84 -3.52
CA VAL A 475 24.51 -8.90 -4.41
C VAL A 475 25.82 -8.45 -3.75
N THR A 476 26.93 -8.56 -4.48
CA THR A 476 28.26 -8.21 -4.00
C THR A 476 29.07 -7.49 -5.08
N LEU A 477 30.25 -7.00 -4.73
CA LEU A 477 31.24 -6.51 -5.68
C LEU A 477 32.37 -7.52 -5.82
N ASP A 478 32.84 -7.75 -7.06
CA ASP A 478 34.09 -8.49 -7.33
C ASP A 478 35.35 -7.64 -7.02
N ASN A 479 36.50 -8.20 -7.25
CA ASN A 479 37.81 -7.53 -7.03
C ASN A 479 38.00 -6.28 -7.92
N ASP A 480 37.29 -6.21 -9.05
CA ASP A 480 37.32 -5.08 -9.98
C ASP A 480 36.23 -4.02 -9.67
N GLY A 481 35.43 -4.27 -8.63
CA GLY A 481 34.30 -3.39 -8.21
C GLY A 481 33.07 -3.54 -9.09
N ARG A 482 32.90 -4.65 -9.82
CA ARG A 482 31.72 -4.96 -10.63
C ARG A 482 30.70 -5.73 -9.81
N LEU A 483 29.43 -5.54 -10.14
CA LEU A 483 28.33 -6.26 -9.49
C LEU A 483 28.34 -7.75 -9.82
N VAL A 484 28.14 -8.57 -8.80
CA VAL A 484 27.97 -10.02 -8.89
C VAL A 484 26.76 -10.43 -8.07
N TRP A 485 25.84 -11.14 -8.70
CA TRP A 485 24.70 -11.78 -8.03
C TRP A 485 25.06 -13.23 -7.77
N THR A 486 24.94 -13.65 -6.54
CA THR A 486 25.18 -15.05 -6.14
C THR A 486 23.87 -15.69 -5.71
N ASP A 487 23.55 -16.81 -6.32
CA ASP A 487 22.48 -17.70 -5.91
C ASP A 487 23.07 -19.04 -5.47
N GLU A 488 22.38 -19.71 -4.55
CA GLU A 488 22.70 -21.08 -4.18
C GLU A 488 21.46 -21.95 -4.39
N ASN A 489 21.50 -22.80 -5.40
CA ASN A 489 20.42 -23.72 -5.72
C ASN A 489 20.92 -25.15 -5.59
N ASN A 490 20.25 -25.96 -4.73
CA ASN A 490 20.62 -27.35 -4.46
C ASN A 490 22.10 -27.55 -4.09
N GLY A 491 22.67 -26.64 -3.28
CA GLY A 491 24.07 -26.69 -2.84
C GLY A 491 25.08 -26.30 -3.92
N LYS A 492 24.65 -25.81 -5.08
CA LYS A 492 25.51 -25.25 -6.12
C LYS A 492 25.41 -23.72 -6.13
N LYS A 493 26.54 -23.06 -5.92
CA LYS A 493 26.67 -21.61 -6.13
C LYS A 493 26.68 -21.30 -7.62
N VAL A 494 25.76 -20.42 -8.04
CA VAL A 494 25.71 -19.84 -9.39
C VAL A 494 25.96 -18.35 -9.27
N GLN A 495 26.83 -17.82 -10.12
CA GLN A 495 27.13 -16.39 -10.16
C GLN A 495 26.72 -15.80 -11.51
N TYR A 496 26.17 -14.59 -11.46
CA TYR A 496 25.78 -13.82 -12.62
C TYR A 496 26.54 -12.48 -12.58
N ASP A 497 27.00 -12.04 -13.72
CA ASP A 497 27.68 -10.75 -13.94
C ASP A 497 26.76 -9.67 -14.51
N THR A 498 25.49 -10.03 -14.71
CA THR A 498 24.41 -9.13 -15.14
C THR A 498 23.14 -9.46 -14.35
N ASP A 499 22.18 -8.52 -14.30
CA ASP A 499 20.88 -8.73 -13.64
C ASP A 499 20.26 -10.08 -14.05
N PRO A 500 20.08 -11.02 -13.11
CA PRO A 500 19.57 -12.35 -13.42
C PRO A 500 18.14 -12.30 -14.00
N GLU A 501 17.81 -13.28 -14.85
CA GLU A 501 16.48 -13.44 -15.48
C GLU A 501 16.00 -12.22 -16.28
N THR A 502 16.92 -11.36 -16.73
CA THR A 502 16.65 -10.24 -17.64
C THR A 502 17.23 -10.51 -19.02
N ASN A 503 16.57 -10.02 -20.05
CA ASN A 503 17.10 -10.02 -21.41
C ASN A 503 17.87 -8.71 -21.73
N VAL A 504 18.51 -8.65 -22.88
CA VAL A 504 19.30 -7.47 -23.30
C VAL A 504 18.43 -6.22 -23.42
N TRP A 505 17.17 -6.36 -23.86
CA TRP A 505 16.25 -5.24 -24.02
C TRP A 505 15.79 -4.69 -22.69
N ASP A 506 15.54 -5.54 -21.70
CA ASP A 506 15.20 -5.12 -20.32
C ASP A 506 16.32 -4.25 -19.75
N ARG A 507 17.58 -4.70 -19.89
CA ARG A 507 18.75 -3.97 -19.40
C ARG A 507 19.01 -2.66 -20.14
N LEU A 508 18.79 -2.63 -21.46
CA LEU A 508 18.87 -1.38 -22.25
C LEU A 508 17.79 -0.38 -21.83
N LEU A 509 16.57 -0.86 -21.59
CA LEU A 509 15.47 -0.03 -21.12
C LEU A 509 15.74 0.55 -19.73
N LEU A 510 16.21 -0.29 -18.79
CA LEU A 510 16.63 0.15 -17.46
C LEU A 510 17.74 1.20 -17.53
N GLY A 511 18.76 0.97 -18.36
CA GLY A 511 19.85 1.93 -18.58
C GLY A 511 19.35 3.26 -19.16
N PHE A 512 18.44 3.22 -20.12
CA PHE A 512 17.85 4.43 -20.71
C PHE A 512 17.02 5.21 -19.68
N VAL A 513 16.14 4.53 -18.92
CA VAL A 513 15.31 5.17 -17.90
C VAL A 513 16.18 5.73 -16.77
N GLY A 514 17.28 5.05 -16.40
CA GLY A 514 18.21 5.48 -15.35
C GLY A 514 19.03 6.74 -15.66
N VAL A 515 19.07 7.17 -16.95
CA VAL A 515 19.73 8.45 -17.35
C VAL A 515 18.72 9.62 -17.32
N LEU A 516 17.41 9.35 -17.28
CA LEU A 516 16.41 10.41 -17.23
C LEU A 516 16.41 11.06 -15.84
N PRO A 517 16.24 12.40 -15.75
CA PRO A 517 16.20 13.12 -14.47
C PRO A 517 14.82 12.95 -13.79
N ILE A 518 14.44 11.72 -13.48
CA ILE A 518 13.14 11.37 -12.89
C ILE A 518 13.28 10.89 -11.45
N GLU A 519 14.47 10.88 -10.87
CA GLU A 519 14.74 10.38 -9.52
C GLU A 519 13.87 11.06 -8.44
N GLU A 520 13.59 12.36 -8.59
CA GLU A 520 12.71 13.10 -7.68
C GLU A 520 11.21 12.71 -7.80
N GLN A 521 10.86 11.96 -8.84
CA GLN A 521 9.49 11.53 -9.14
C GLN A 521 9.23 10.06 -8.77
N LEU A 522 10.30 9.35 -8.40
CA LEU A 522 10.30 7.93 -8.06
C LEU A 522 9.87 7.68 -6.64
#